data_abcea312b06808d5338a9bf9962e6d6a
#
_entry.id   abcea312b06808d5338a9bf9962e6d6a
#
_cell.length_a   1.000
_cell.length_b   1.000
_cell.length_c   1.000
_cell.angle_alpha   90.00
_cell.angle_beta   90.00
_cell.angle_gamma   90.00
#
_symmetry.space_group_name_H-M   'P 1'
#
loop_
_entity.id
_entity.type
_entity.pdbx_description
1 polymer ?
#
loop_
_entity_poly.entity_id
_entity_poly.type
_entity_poly.pdbx_seq_one_letter_code
_entity_poly.pdbx_strand_id
1 'polypeptide(L)'
;FGPAGLALWDEWSATSNKYPSREELEKRWDSFAASPAGRVPITIRSVIHAATENGWDNRALTSRLFETTREWIKSDQRSSEELLDQGGKRIAKLDTLIGAIERKVLLSDLHSATKARGLRGPTVQDLSREVQRLTQTANRAASSAPPWTVGIAFLTAPNLFYRYLDRRKMRGDVVDLIYRSPDPTQMARQYLVHDVGIPVVENLRYEPSEKRRLFSSGGVPYLNTYFPSFTPPDASQSVLAGSHWKEHAINLMGKDYWITLTDWLAYQAQFSGKKIRWAPIIQSAMGGGKGLAAYVATLVLGNSNVQRLAAEHVLNSTHNGWAVGYQLSVIDEAYNVGTNRHGVADKVKPLISDDFVSVRQLYEPVVTAPNNTNYIIFTNHFDSLAVHGEDRRYWVINSPLKDAASIAKLGADYFERMYSTFAANAGGLRHFFENWKISPSFKPEGRAPITPFLGALAKQTASPLSRAVAEALEDEPTPLVRRDLVSLTELRQALPSHRLPAFSDQGLSGILRDKGFTDLGRQILNGERHSLWTTRDEPLATTLGHAQARLDLF
;
A
#
# COMPACT_ATOMS: atom_id res chain seq x y z
N PHE A 1 3.49 -14.69 -17.50
CA PHE A 1 2.82 -13.62 -18.25
C PHE A 1 1.32 -13.86 -18.47
N GLY A 2 0.81 -15.10 -18.36
CA GLY A 2 -0.62 -15.43 -18.47
C GLY A 2 -1.30 -14.95 -19.76
N PRO A 3 -2.65 -14.88 -19.79
CA PRO A 3 -3.41 -14.46 -20.98
C PRO A 3 -3.05 -13.06 -21.51
N ALA A 4 -2.68 -12.14 -20.62
CA ALA A 4 -2.26 -10.81 -21.01
C ALA A 4 -0.93 -10.79 -21.81
N GLY A 5 -0.01 -11.71 -21.50
CA GLY A 5 1.22 -11.88 -22.24
C GLY A 5 0.97 -12.44 -23.65
N LEU A 6 0.03 -13.35 -23.79
CA LEU A 6 -0.41 -13.87 -25.08
C LEU A 6 -1.04 -12.77 -25.93
N ALA A 7 -1.90 -11.94 -25.36
CA ALA A 7 -2.53 -10.83 -26.08
C ALA A 7 -1.50 -9.82 -26.61
N LEU A 8 -0.52 -9.45 -25.78
CA LEU A 8 0.58 -8.58 -26.19
C LEU A 8 1.45 -9.20 -27.30
N TRP A 9 1.69 -10.51 -27.21
CA TRP A 9 2.46 -11.22 -28.23
C TRP A 9 1.70 -11.34 -29.55
N ASP A 10 0.41 -11.54 -29.49
CA ASP A 10 -0.50 -11.57 -30.63
C ASP A 10 -0.56 -10.22 -31.35
N GLU A 11 -0.85 -9.15 -30.60
CA GLU A 11 -0.89 -7.78 -31.10
C GLU A 11 0.44 -7.39 -31.77
N TRP A 12 1.54 -7.70 -31.10
CA TRP A 12 2.86 -7.44 -31.64
C TRP A 12 3.18 -8.30 -32.88
N SER A 13 2.83 -9.60 -32.86
CA SER A 13 3.08 -10.50 -33.99
C SER A 13 2.24 -10.14 -35.21
N ALA A 14 1.04 -9.60 -35.02
CA ALA A 14 0.15 -9.14 -36.09
C ALA A 14 0.74 -7.98 -36.91
N THR A 15 1.75 -7.27 -36.39
CA THR A 15 2.47 -6.24 -37.16
C THR A 15 3.45 -6.83 -38.19
N SER A 16 3.68 -8.15 -38.17
CA SER A 16 4.59 -8.85 -39.06
C SER A 16 3.86 -9.46 -40.25
N ASN A 17 4.42 -9.35 -41.44
CA ASN A 17 3.93 -10.02 -42.62
C ASN A 17 4.08 -11.57 -42.59
N LYS A 18 4.72 -12.10 -41.55
CA LYS A 18 4.85 -13.54 -41.24
C LYS A 18 3.94 -13.99 -40.10
N TYR A 19 2.95 -13.17 -39.74
CA TYR A 19 2.00 -13.52 -38.72
C TYR A 19 1.18 -14.77 -39.13
N PRO A 20 1.30 -15.89 -38.37
CA PRO A 20 0.70 -17.15 -38.82
C PRO A 20 -0.82 -17.18 -38.60
N SER A 21 -1.26 -16.93 -37.43
CA SER A 21 -2.62 -16.72 -36.95
C SER A 21 -2.62 -16.67 -35.41
N ARG A 22 -3.70 -16.15 -34.83
CA ARG A 22 -3.87 -16.14 -33.37
C ARG A 22 -3.92 -17.57 -32.80
N GLU A 23 -4.61 -18.49 -33.46
CA GLU A 23 -4.73 -19.89 -33.02
C GLU A 23 -3.36 -20.61 -32.99
N GLU A 24 -2.49 -20.30 -33.92
CA GLU A 24 -1.16 -20.88 -33.96
C GLU A 24 -0.24 -20.27 -32.90
N LEU A 25 -0.41 -18.99 -32.58
CA LEU A 25 0.28 -18.34 -31.46
C LEU A 25 -0.21 -18.89 -30.13
N GLU A 26 -1.50 -19.15 -29.96
CA GLU A 26 -2.05 -19.77 -28.75
C GLU A 26 -1.49 -21.17 -28.53
N LYS A 27 -1.45 -22.02 -29.56
CA LYS A 27 -0.82 -23.35 -29.50
C LYS A 27 0.66 -23.28 -29.09
N ARG A 28 1.40 -22.30 -29.62
CA ARG A 28 2.80 -22.07 -29.25
C ARG A 28 2.92 -21.55 -27.83
N TRP A 29 2.02 -20.67 -27.40
CA TRP A 29 1.97 -20.15 -26.04
C TRP A 29 1.71 -21.25 -25.01
N ASP A 30 0.75 -22.10 -25.27
CA ASP A 30 0.43 -23.24 -24.42
C ASP A 30 1.58 -24.26 -24.35
N SER A 31 2.35 -24.39 -25.44
CA SER A 31 3.56 -25.23 -25.46
C SER A 31 4.65 -24.72 -24.51
N PHE A 32 4.64 -23.43 -24.15
CA PHE A 32 5.55 -22.85 -23.15
C PHE A 32 5.15 -23.21 -21.72
N ALA A 33 3.85 -23.40 -21.46
CA ALA A 33 3.35 -23.82 -20.15
C ALA A 33 3.61 -25.32 -19.88
N ALA A 34 3.71 -26.12 -20.93
CA ALA A 34 3.92 -27.56 -20.89
C ALA A 34 5.40 -27.96 -21.09
N SER A 35 6.35 -27.29 -20.46
CA SER A 35 7.78 -27.65 -20.60
C SER A 35 8.07 -29.05 -20.02
N PRO A 36 8.39 -30.09 -20.85
CA PRO A 36 8.87 -31.36 -20.33
C PRO A 36 10.21 -31.16 -19.62
N ALA A 37 10.44 -31.94 -18.58
CA ALA A 37 11.71 -31.95 -17.85
C ALA A 37 12.90 -32.01 -18.81
N GLY A 38 13.77 -30.97 -18.79
CA GLY A 38 15.00 -30.92 -19.56
C GLY A 38 15.13 -29.82 -20.63
N ARG A 39 14.12 -28.98 -20.86
CA ARG A 39 14.25 -27.82 -21.76
C ARG A 39 14.58 -26.53 -21.02
N VAL A 40 15.47 -25.74 -21.58
CA VAL A 40 15.86 -24.41 -21.08
C VAL A 40 14.64 -23.50 -21.07
N PRO A 41 14.32 -22.83 -19.95
CA PRO A 41 13.18 -21.91 -19.89
C PRO A 41 13.35 -20.77 -20.89
N ILE A 42 12.26 -20.41 -21.56
CA ILE A 42 12.23 -19.28 -22.47
C ILE A 42 12.35 -18.00 -21.62
N THR A 43 13.46 -17.32 -21.76
CA THR A 43 13.69 -16.00 -21.17
C THR A 43 13.16 -14.92 -22.10
N ILE A 44 12.97 -13.69 -21.58
CA ILE A 44 12.67 -12.51 -22.41
C ILE A 44 13.70 -12.35 -23.53
N ARG A 45 14.93 -12.78 -23.31
CA ARG A 45 16.01 -12.80 -24.30
C ARG A 45 15.72 -13.80 -25.42
N SER A 46 15.21 -14.99 -25.08
CA SER A 46 14.80 -16.00 -26.08
C SER A 46 13.63 -15.48 -26.93
N VAL A 47 12.71 -14.74 -26.33
CA VAL A 47 11.59 -14.10 -27.03
C VAL A 47 12.09 -13.01 -27.97
N ILE A 48 12.97 -12.12 -27.50
CA ILE A 48 13.59 -11.07 -28.32
C ILE A 48 14.39 -11.69 -29.48
N HIS A 49 15.15 -12.74 -29.20
CA HIS A 49 15.94 -13.43 -30.21
C HIS A 49 15.05 -14.10 -31.28
N ALA A 50 14.07 -14.86 -30.88
CA ALA A 50 13.11 -15.46 -31.78
C ALA A 50 12.30 -14.42 -32.58
N ALA A 51 11.94 -13.32 -31.94
CA ALA A 51 11.26 -12.20 -32.59
C ALA A 51 12.16 -11.57 -33.68
N THR A 52 13.42 -11.36 -33.37
CA THR A 52 14.41 -10.78 -34.32
C THR A 52 14.66 -11.73 -35.49
N GLU A 53 14.81 -13.04 -35.26
CA GLU A 53 14.93 -14.06 -36.31
C GLU A 53 13.68 -14.11 -37.20
N ASN A 54 12.52 -13.75 -36.69
CA ASN A 54 11.28 -13.66 -37.45
C ASN A 54 10.98 -12.26 -38.02
N GLY A 55 11.98 -11.38 -38.04
CA GLY A 55 11.92 -10.09 -38.75
C GLY A 55 11.44 -8.91 -37.89
N TRP A 56 11.40 -9.07 -36.55
CA TRP A 56 11.12 -7.93 -35.66
C TRP A 56 12.34 -6.96 -35.68
N ASP A 57 12.03 -5.72 -35.96
CA ASP A 57 13.00 -4.63 -35.89
C ASP A 57 13.01 -4.02 -34.49
N ASN A 58 14.03 -4.37 -33.71
CA ASN A 58 14.20 -3.84 -32.36
C ASN A 58 14.91 -2.47 -32.30
N ARG A 59 15.07 -1.80 -33.45
CA ARG A 59 15.87 -0.55 -33.55
C ARG A 59 15.40 0.52 -32.59
N ALA A 60 14.10 0.69 -32.42
CA ALA A 60 13.58 1.70 -31.48
C ALA A 60 13.98 1.40 -30.02
N LEU A 61 13.93 0.14 -29.58
CA LEU A 61 14.35 -0.27 -28.24
C LEU A 61 15.86 -0.18 -28.07
N THR A 62 16.62 -0.70 -29.03
CA THR A 62 18.08 -0.67 -28.98
C THR A 62 18.63 0.75 -29.05
N SER A 63 18.07 1.62 -29.89
CA SER A 63 18.43 3.04 -29.97
C SER A 63 18.14 3.74 -28.61
N ARG A 64 17.01 3.48 -28.00
CA ARG A 64 16.67 4.05 -26.69
C ARG A 64 17.61 3.57 -25.59
N LEU A 65 17.93 2.30 -25.55
CA LEU A 65 18.88 1.72 -24.57
C LEU A 65 20.30 2.27 -24.78
N PHE A 66 20.72 2.42 -26.04
CA PHE A 66 21.98 3.02 -26.39
C PHE A 66 22.08 4.47 -25.93
N GLU A 67 21.10 5.33 -26.26
CA GLU A 67 21.10 6.73 -25.86
C GLU A 67 21.01 6.89 -24.33
N THR A 68 20.17 6.13 -23.64
CA THR A 68 20.09 6.14 -22.18
C THR A 68 21.41 5.77 -21.52
N THR A 69 22.15 4.80 -22.09
CA THR A 69 23.46 4.41 -21.58
C THR A 69 24.51 5.48 -21.85
N ARG A 70 24.44 6.10 -23.02
CA ARG A 70 25.30 7.20 -23.41
C ARG A 70 25.13 8.43 -22.53
N GLU A 71 23.89 8.84 -22.27
CA GLU A 71 23.55 9.90 -21.32
C GLU A 71 24.06 9.57 -19.92
N TRP A 72 23.90 8.31 -19.48
CA TRP A 72 24.40 7.86 -18.20
C TRP A 72 25.92 8.00 -18.09
N ILE A 73 26.68 7.65 -19.14
CA ILE A 73 28.15 7.80 -19.19
C ILE A 73 28.57 9.28 -19.14
N LYS A 74 27.83 10.16 -19.81
CA LYS A 74 28.14 11.61 -19.91
C LYS A 74 27.73 12.42 -18.69
N SER A 75 26.90 11.88 -17.79
CA SER A 75 26.43 12.58 -16.59
C SER A 75 27.57 12.91 -15.62
N ASP A 76 27.72 14.19 -15.22
CA ASP A 76 28.81 14.71 -14.39
C ASP A 76 28.80 14.28 -12.92
N GLN A 77 27.79 13.54 -12.48
CA GLN A 77 27.52 13.23 -11.06
C GLN A 77 28.32 12.05 -10.50
N ARG A 78 29.27 11.42 -11.28
CA ARG A 78 29.91 10.15 -10.88
C ARG A 78 31.43 10.27 -10.82
N SER A 79 32.01 9.50 -9.88
CA SER A 79 33.46 9.35 -9.81
C SER A 79 34.01 8.55 -11.01
N SER A 80 35.30 8.71 -11.30
CA SER A 80 35.95 7.95 -12.37
C SER A 80 35.93 6.43 -12.12
N GLU A 81 36.05 6.01 -10.86
CA GLU A 81 36.01 4.60 -10.47
C GLU A 81 34.61 4.01 -10.66
N GLU A 82 33.58 4.76 -10.26
CA GLU A 82 32.18 4.36 -10.45
C GLU A 82 31.83 4.24 -11.95
N LEU A 83 32.32 5.18 -12.76
CA LEU A 83 32.13 5.14 -14.20
C LEU A 83 32.78 3.91 -14.84
N LEU A 84 34.00 3.55 -14.43
CA LEU A 84 34.69 2.36 -14.96
C LEU A 84 33.98 1.07 -14.55
N ASP A 85 33.67 0.92 -13.27
CA ASP A 85 33.02 -0.30 -12.76
C ASP A 85 31.61 -0.49 -13.33
N GLN A 86 30.77 0.51 -13.26
CA GLN A 86 29.37 0.39 -13.69
C GLN A 86 29.19 0.60 -15.19
N GLY A 87 30.01 1.45 -15.82
CA GLY A 87 29.97 1.69 -17.27
C GLY A 87 30.30 0.44 -18.07
N GLY A 88 31.36 -0.26 -17.70
CA GLY A 88 31.73 -1.53 -18.32
C GLY A 88 30.62 -2.59 -18.19
N LYS A 89 30.04 -2.73 -16.98
CA LYS A 89 28.92 -3.64 -16.72
C LYS A 89 27.65 -3.28 -17.51
N ARG A 90 27.35 -1.99 -17.68
CA ARG A 90 26.21 -1.53 -18.49
C ARG A 90 26.39 -1.83 -19.96
N ILE A 91 27.57 -1.55 -20.51
CA ILE A 91 27.89 -1.85 -21.91
C ILE A 91 27.83 -3.36 -22.14
N ALA A 92 28.39 -4.17 -21.23
CA ALA A 92 28.34 -5.63 -21.31
C ALA A 92 26.92 -6.20 -21.35
N LYS A 93 25.98 -5.59 -20.60
CA LYS A 93 24.54 -5.97 -20.63
C LYS A 93 23.88 -5.67 -21.97
N LEU A 94 24.34 -4.66 -22.68
CA LEU A 94 23.82 -4.28 -24.00
C LEU A 94 24.51 -4.99 -25.16
N ASP A 95 25.66 -5.62 -24.93
CA ASP A 95 26.57 -6.15 -25.93
C ASP A 95 25.93 -7.10 -26.97
N THR A 96 24.84 -7.76 -26.57
CA THR A 96 24.09 -8.65 -27.48
C THR A 96 22.90 -7.96 -28.16
N LEU A 97 22.61 -6.71 -27.80
CA LEU A 97 21.48 -5.95 -28.33
C LEU A 97 21.92 -4.83 -29.28
N ILE A 98 23.16 -4.31 -29.13
CA ILE A 98 23.69 -3.20 -29.90
C ILE A 98 24.70 -3.67 -30.93
N GLY A 99 24.85 -2.91 -32.02
CA GLY A 99 25.83 -3.20 -33.07
C GLY A 99 27.26 -2.86 -32.66
N ALA A 100 28.22 -3.36 -33.46
CA ALA A 100 29.65 -3.14 -33.21
C ALA A 100 30.04 -1.64 -33.22
N ILE A 101 29.38 -0.83 -34.04
CA ILE A 101 29.62 0.62 -34.13
C ILE A 101 29.12 1.31 -32.84
N GLU A 102 27.91 1.01 -32.42
CA GLU A 102 27.30 1.57 -31.19
C GLU A 102 28.13 1.21 -29.95
N ARG A 103 28.60 -0.04 -29.86
CA ARG A 103 29.54 -0.47 -28.82
C ARG A 103 30.80 0.37 -28.81
N LYS A 104 31.41 0.58 -29.97
CA LYS A 104 32.64 1.39 -30.10
C LYS A 104 32.42 2.83 -29.63
N VAL A 105 31.26 3.40 -29.93
CA VAL A 105 30.89 4.75 -29.48
C VAL A 105 30.77 4.78 -27.95
N LEU A 106 30.07 3.83 -27.33
CA LEU A 106 29.93 3.78 -25.86
C LEU A 106 31.27 3.59 -25.13
N LEU A 107 32.15 2.76 -25.68
CA LEU A 107 33.51 2.57 -25.12
C LEU A 107 34.36 3.83 -25.26
N SER A 108 34.25 4.55 -26.39
CA SER A 108 34.93 5.83 -26.61
C SER A 108 34.40 6.92 -25.66
N ASP A 109 33.07 7.00 -25.49
CA ASP A 109 32.43 7.95 -24.56
C ASP A 109 32.86 7.63 -23.11
N LEU A 110 32.89 6.36 -22.69
CA LEU A 110 33.34 5.93 -21.37
C LEU A 110 34.82 6.29 -21.13
N HIS A 111 35.70 6.02 -22.09
CA HIS A 111 37.12 6.41 -22.03
C HIS A 111 37.27 7.93 -21.88
N SER A 112 36.55 8.70 -22.71
CA SER A 112 36.61 10.17 -22.69
C SER A 112 36.11 10.74 -21.40
N ALA A 113 35.00 10.19 -20.87
CA ALA A 113 34.40 10.62 -19.58
C ALA A 113 35.30 10.33 -18.38
N THR A 114 36.00 9.19 -18.37
CA THR A 114 36.94 8.85 -17.29
C THR A 114 38.21 9.72 -17.36
N LYS A 115 38.73 9.97 -18.56
CA LYS A 115 39.90 10.84 -18.81
C LYS A 115 39.60 12.29 -18.39
N ALA A 116 38.42 12.81 -18.71
CA ALA A 116 38.02 14.17 -18.35
C ALA A 116 37.98 14.39 -16.84
N ARG A 117 37.83 13.32 -16.04
CA ARG A 117 37.82 13.34 -14.56
C ARG A 117 39.19 13.06 -13.94
N GLY A 118 40.28 13.17 -14.70
CA GLY A 118 41.65 13.12 -14.21
C GLY A 118 42.21 11.71 -13.98
N LEU A 119 41.51 10.65 -14.34
CA LEU A 119 42.03 9.29 -14.23
C LEU A 119 42.90 8.98 -15.46
N ARG A 120 44.16 8.61 -15.26
CA ARG A 120 44.96 7.91 -16.27
C ARG A 120 44.42 6.48 -16.38
N GLY A 121 43.26 6.35 -17.07
CA GLY A 121 42.50 5.12 -17.13
C GLY A 121 42.90 4.19 -18.27
N PRO A 122 42.25 3.02 -18.34
CA PRO A 122 42.47 2.02 -19.36
C PRO A 122 42.21 2.57 -20.77
N THR A 123 42.92 2.06 -21.77
CA THR A 123 42.65 2.43 -23.16
C THR A 123 41.29 1.89 -23.61
N VAL A 124 40.79 2.41 -24.76
CA VAL A 124 39.55 1.87 -25.36
C VAL A 124 39.67 0.36 -25.66
N GLN A 125 40.88 -0.12 -25.98
CA GLN A 125 41.13 -1.55 -26.17
C GLN A 125 41.04 -2.35 -24.87
N ASP A 126 41.52 -1.81 -23.76
CA ASP A 126 41.44 -2.47 -22.47
C ASP A 126 39.99 -2.52 -21.98
N LEU A 127 39.22 -1.43 -22.15
CA LEU A 127 37.79 -1.40 -21.89
C LEU A 127 37.02 -2.41 -22.76
N SER A 128 37.41 -2.53 -24.04
CA SER A 128 36.80 -3.51 -24.96
C SER A 128 37.03 -4.95 -24.49
N ARG A 129 38.27 -5.27 -24.06
CA ARG A 129 38.59 -6.60 -23.51
C ARG A 129 37.84 -6.89 -22.24
N GLU A 130 37.73 -5.91 -21.33
CA GLU A 130 37.01 -6.09 -20.08
C GLU A 130 35.50 -6.24 -20.31
N VAL A 131 34.89 -5.45 -21.18
CA VAL A 131 33.48 -5.62 -21.57
C VAL A 131 33.25 -7.00 -22.20
N GLN A 132 34.14 -7.45 -23.09
CA GLN A 132 34.07 -8.80 -23.66
C GLN A 132 34.17 -9.89 -22.59
N ARG A 133 35.08 -9.75 -21.61
CA ARG A 133 35.20 -10.65 -20.47
C ARG A 133 33.92 -10.70 -19.63
N LEU A 134 33.37 -9.53 -19.32
CA LEU A 134 32.11 -9.39 -18.57
C LEU A 134 30.94 -10.00 -19.35
N THR A 135 30.85 -9.78 -20.66
CA THR A 135 29.82 -10.37 -21.52
C THR A 135 29.94 -11.88 -21.56
N GLN A 136 31.17 -12.42 -21.72
CA GLN A 136 31.40 -13.87 -21.72
C GLN A 136 31.07 -14.49 -20.37
N THR A 137 31.45 -13.85 -19.27
CA THR A 137 31.13 -14.30 -17.90
C THR A 137 29.61 -14.29 -17.66
N ALA A 138 28.93 -13.21 -18.04
CA ALA A 138 27.47 -13.10 -17.96
C ALA A 138 26.76 -14.14 -18.86
N ASN A 139 27.27 -14.40 -20.04
CA ASN A 139 26.74 -15.40 -20.98
C ASN A 139 26.98 -16.83 -20.47
N ARG A 140 28.16 -17.13 -19.89
CA ARG A 140 28.43 -18.41 -19.23
C ARG A 140 27.52 -18.62 -18.03
N ALA A 141 27.38 -17.63 -17.16
CA ALA A 141 26.46 -17.68 -16.01
C ALA A 141 25.01 -17.85 -16.44
N ALA A 142 24.57 -17.13 -17.49
CA ALA A 142 23.19 -17.20 -18.00
C ALA A 142 22.88 -18.51 -18.73
N SER A 143 23.88 -19.11 -19.40
CA SER A 143 23.70 -20.39 -20.13
C SER A 143 23.91 -21.62 -19.28
N SER A 144 24.57 -21.50 -18.13
CA SER A 144 24.89 -22.62 -17.23
C SER A 144 24.10 -22.63 -15.93
N ALA A 145 23.49 -21.52 -15.55
CA ALA A 145 22.74 -21.44 -14.30
C ALA A 145 21.41 -22.22 -14.38
N PRO A 146 21.16 -23.15 -13.46
CA PRO A 146 19.89 -23.89 -13.44
C PRO A 146 18.68 -22.98 -13.34
N PRO A 147 17.52 -23.34 -13.96
CA PRO A 147 16.31 -22.50 -13.96
C PRO A 147 15.82 -22.03 -12.59
N TRP A 148 16.06 -22.84 -11.56
CA TRP A 148 15.66 -22.53 -10.19
C TRP A 148 16.41 -21.34 -9.57
N THR A 149 17.55 -20.94 -10.15
CA THR A 149 18.34 -19.79 -9.64
C THR A 149 17.71 -18.44 -9.98
N VAL A 150 16.80 -18.42 -10.96
CA VAL A 150 16.15 -17.20 -11.43
C VAL A 150 15.19 -16.67 -10.39
N GLY A 151 15.27 -15.38 -10.12
CA GLY A 151 14.34 -14.71 -9.22
C GLY A 151 14.58 -14.98 -7.74
N ILE A 152 15.83 -15.28 -7.36
CA ILE A 152 16.27 -15.38 -5.96
C ILE A 152 17.15 -14.18 -5.61
N ALA A 153 17.01 -13.67 -4.39
CA ALA A 153 17.90 -12.67 -3.76
C ALA A 153 18.30 -13.13 -2.38
N PHE A 154 19.45 -12.66 -1.90
CA PHE A 154 19.88 -12.85 -0.53
C PHE A 154 19.65 -11.57 0.29
N LEU A 155 18.97 -11.71 1.43
CA LEU A 155 18.65 -10.64 2.37
C LEU A 155 19.63 -10.72 3.54
N THR A 156 20.49 -9.72 3.70
CA THR A 156 21.57 -9.76 4.70
C THR A 156 21.07 -9.58 6.13
N ALA A 157 20.15 -8.64 6.37
CA ALA A 157 19.67 -8.38 7.73
C ALA A 157 18.95 -9.58 8.37
N PRO A 158 17.95 -10.24 7.69
CA PRO A 158 17.33 -11.43 8.23
C PRO A 158 18.14 -12.72 7.96
N ASN A 159 19.23 -12.66 7.18
CA ASN A 159 20.03 -13.83 6.75
C ASN A 159 19.17 -14.90 6.05
N LEU A 160 18.36 -14.48 5.07
CA LEU A 160 17.41 -15.33 4.35
C LEU A 160 17.55 -15.17 2.84
N PHE A 161 17.22 -16.22 2.11
CA PHE A 161 16.99 -16.15 0.67
C PHE A 161 15.52 -15.82 0.40
N TYR A 162 15.29 -14.97 -0.58
CA TYR A 162 13.94 -14.57 -1.00
C TYR A 162 13.71 -14.95 -2.46
N ARG A 163 12.63 -15.71 -2.72
CA ARG A 163 12.21 -16.07 -4.08
C ARG A 163 11.04 -15.19 -4.51
N TYR A 164 11.19 -14.48 -5.63
CA TYR A 164 10.22 -13.49 -6.11
C TYR A 164 8.89 -14.11 -6.56
N LEU A 165 8.97 -15.31 -7.14
CA LEU A 165 7.83 -15.97 -7.78
C LEU A 165 6.66 -16.18 -6.82
N ASP A 166 6.95 -16.67 -5.64
CA ASP A 166 5.97 -17.02 -4.61
C ASP A 166 6.15 -16.22 -3.31
N ARG A 167 6.99 -15.19 -3.34
CA ARG A 167 7.29 -14.32 -2.20
C ARG A 167 7.80 -15.08 -0.96
N ARG A 168 8.46 -16.21 -1.18
CA ARG A 168 8.90 -17.10 -0.12
C ARG A 168 10.26 -16.70 0.43
N LYS A 169 10.35 -16.55 1.75
CA LYS A 169 11.61 -16.46 2.50
C LYS A 169 12.07 -17.87 2.86
N MET A 170 13.37 -18.14 2.70
CA MET A 170 13.98 -19.46 2.94
C MET A 170 15.29 -19.29 3.69
N ARG A 171 15.53 -20.11 4.68
CA ARG A 171 16.86 -20.21 5.33
C ARG A 171 17.83 -20.89 4.38
N GLY A 172 19.14 -20.64 4.56
CA GLY A 172 20.17 -21.23 3.71
C GLY A 172 20.19 -22.76 3.71
N ASP A 173 19.93 -23.38 4.87
CA ASP A 173 19.78 -24.84 5.00
C ASP A 173 18.59 -25.38 4.19
N VAL A 174 17.48 -24.65 4.14
CA VAL A 174 16.32 -25.01 3.33
C VAL A 174 16.63 -24.87 1.84
N VAL A 175 17.40 -23.85 1.45
CA VAL A 175 17.87 -23.70 0.05
C VAL A 175 18.72 -24.89 -0.36
N ASP A 176 19.67 -25.32 0.49
CA ASP A 176 20.54 -26.47 0.24
C ASP A 176 19.77 -27.82 0.19
N LEU A 177 18.65 -27.89 0.93
CA LEU A 177 17.79 -29.07 0.93
C LEU A 177 16.94 -29.19 -0.35
N ILE A 178 16.40 -28.05 -0.80
CA ILE A 178 15.47 -28.00 -1.95
C ILE A 178 16.22 -28.03 -3.29
N TYR A 179 17.34 -27.34 -3.35
CA TYR A 179 18.10 -27.13 -4.57
C TYR A 179 19.44 -27.84 -4.55
N ARG A 180 20.00 -28.09 -5.72
CA ARG A 180 21.32 -28.71 -5.86
C ARG A 180 22.22 -27.79 -6.70
N SER A 181 23.43 -27.55 -6.21
CA SER A 181 24.48 -26.94 -7.01
C SER A 181 24.87 -27.87 -8.18
N PRO A 182 25.23 -27.32 -9.36
CA PRO A 182 25.86 -28.11 -10.40
C PRO A 182 27.19 -28.74 -9.97
N ASP A 183 27.90 -28.12 -9.04
CA ASP A 183 29.07 -28.66 -8.39
C ASP A 183 28.65 -29.44 -7.10
N PRO A 184 28.87 -30.77 -7.06
CA PRO A 184 28.49 -31.58 -5.90
C PRO A 184 29.26 -31.25 -4.61
N THR A 185 30.39 -30.56 -4.73
CA THR A 185 31.22 -30.15 -3.56
C THR A 185 30.77 -28.82 -2.96
N GLN A 186 29.89 -28.10 -3.62
CA GLN A 186 29.41 -26.77 -3.23
C GLN A 186 27.95 -26.81 -2.80
N MET A 187 27.62 -26.11 -1.72
CA MET A 187 26.23 -25.94 -1.27
C MET A 187 25.47 -25.00 -2.22
N ALA A 188 24.15 -25.26 -2.45
CA ALA A 188 23.34 -24.46 -3.35
C ALA A 188 23.31 -22.97 -2.98
N ARG A 189 23.29 -22.64 -1.68
CA ARG A 189 23.36 -21.26 -1.17
C ARG A 189 24.67 -20.54 -1.56
N GLN A 190 25.81 -21.24 -1.52
CA GLN A 190 27.10 -20.69 -1.93
C GLN A 190 27.15 -20.47 -3.44
N TYR A 191 26.69 -21.46 -4.21
CA TYR A 191 26.56 -21.36 -5.64
C TYR A 191 25.72 -20.14 -6.08
N LEU A 192 24.57 -19.92 -5.44
CA LEU A 192 23.72 -18.76 -5.71
C LEU A 192 24.45 -17.43 -5.53
N VAL A 193 25.18 -17.26 -4.44
CA VAL A 193 25.84 -15.99 -4.10
C VAL A 193 27.10 -15.77 -4.92
N HIS A 194 27.95 -16.80 -5.05
CA HIS A 194 29.30 -16.64 -5.61
C HIS A 194 29.35 -16.88 -7.12
N ASP A 195 28.64 -17.87 -7.62
CA ASP A 195 28.74 -18.25 -9.04
C ASP A 195 27.62 -17.67 -9.89
N VAL A 196 26.38 -17.68 -9.39
CA VAL A 196 25.24 -17.06 -10.06
C VAL A 196 25.25 -15.54 -9.90
N GLY A 197 25.74 -15.04 -8.78
CA GLY A 197 25.79 -13.62 -8.47
C GLY A 197 24.38 -13.03 -8.28
N ILE A 198 23.54 -13.74 -7.51
CA ILE A 198 22.20 -13.23 -7.18
C ILE A 198 22.27 -11.87 -6.48
N PRO A 199 21.23 -11.04 -6.55
CA PRO A 199 21.19 -9.79 -5.79
C PRO A 199 21.38 -10.02 -4.29
N VAL A 200 22.30 -9.29 -3.68
CA VAL A 200 22.53 -9.23 -2.24
C VAL A 200 22.08 -7.88 -1.76
N VAL A 201 21.08 -7.85 -0.89
CA VAL A 201 20.44 -6.62 -0.40
C VAL A 201 20.25 -6.69 1.10
N GLU A 202 20.08 -5.54 1.74
CA GLU A 202 19.85 -5.50 3.19
C GLU A 202 18.56 -6.20 3.58
N ASN A 203 17.45 -5.81 2.95
CA ASN A 203 16.13 -6.38 3.25
C ASN A 203 15.14 -6.13 2.10
N LEU A 204 13.94 -6.64 2.28
CA LEU A 204 12.78 -6.28 1.46
C LEU A 204 12.24 -4.91 1.89
N ARG A 205 11.77 -4.14 0.91
CA ARG A 205 11.07 -2.89 1.18
C ARG A 205 9.93 -2.72 0.18
N TYR A 206 8.77 -2.38 0.66
CA TYR A 206 7.62 -2.05 -0.17
C TYR A 206 7.65 -0.55 -0.47
N GLU A 207 8.03 -0.20 -1.71
CA GLU A 207 8.20 1.20 -2.12
C GLU A 207 7.49 1.45 -3.45
N PRO A 208 6.19 1.80 -3.43
CA PRO A 208 5.42 2.02 -4.66
C PRO A 208 5.86 3.21 -5.49
N SER A 209 6.53 4.20 -4.89
CA SER A 209 7.09 5.35 -5.60
C SER A 209 8.35 5.01 -6.40
N GLU A 210 9.02 3.90 -6.09
CA GLU A 210 10.23 3.43 -6.78
C GLU A 210 9.86 2.38 -7.83
N LYS A 211 10.20 2.66 -9.08
CA LYS A 211 9.91 1.75 -10.21
C LYS A 211 10.91 0.61 -10.35
N ARG A 212 12.12 0.76 -9.78
CA ARG A 212 13.17 -0.24 -9.87
C ARG A 212 12.95 -1.35 -8.85
N ARG A 213 13.23 -2.58 -9.26
CA ARG A 213 13.18 -3.74 -8.37
C ARG A 213 14.29 -3.69 -7.31
N LEU A 214 15.48 -3.29 -7.71
CA LEU A 214 16.63 -3.06 -6.84
C LEU A 214 16.89 -1.56 -6.75
N PHE A 215 16.93 -1.03 -5.55
CA PHE A 215 17.18 0.38 -5.30
C PHE A 215 17.96 0.58 -4.01
N SER A 216 18.55 1.76 -3.84
CA SER A 216 19.24 2.13 -2.61
C SER A 216 18.53 3.30 -1.93
N SER A 217 18.49 3.26 -0.60
CA SER A 217 17.97 4.33 0.23
C SER A 217 18.96 4.58 1.36
N GLY A 218 19.49 5.81 1.44
CA GLY A 218 20.57 6.11 2.40
C GLY A 218 21.85 5.28 2.20
N GLY A 219 22.17 4.90 0.95
CA GLY A 219 23.32 4.05 0.64
C GLY A 219 23.08 2.54 0.86
N VAL A 220 21.95 2.15 1.43
CA VAL A 220 21.61 0.76 1.73
C VAL A 220 20.79 0.16 0.58
N PRO A 221 21.18 -1.02 0.04
CA PRO A 221 20.45 -1.67 -1.04
C PRO A 221 19.24 -2.44 -0.52
N TYR A 222 18.11 -2.25 -1.21
CA TYR A 222 16.83 -2.92 -0.92
C TYR A 222 16.27 -3.61 -2.16
N LEU A 223 15.47 -4.64 -1.91
CA LEU A 223 14.64 -5.26 -2.92
C LEU A 223 13.21 -4.74 -2.79
N ASN A 224 12.71 -4.10 -3.85
CA ASN A 224 11.35 -3.60 -3.87
C ASN A 224 10.35 -4.75 -4.05
N THR A 225 9.44 -4.89 -3.08
CA THR A 225 8.35 -5.87 -3.17
C THR A 225 7.10 -5.31 -3.87
N TYR A 226 7.05 -4.02 -4.14
CA TYR A 226 6.00 -3.45 -4.98
C TYR A 226 6.07 -4.00 -6.41
N PHE A 227 4.92 -4.38 -6.92
CA PHE A 227 4.77 -4.82 -8.31
C PHE A 227 3.48 -4.22 -8.90
N PRO A 228 3.56 -3.51 -10.03
CA PRO A 228 2.40 -2.95 -10.71
C PRO A 228 1.61 -4.08 -11.39
N SER A 229 0.75 -4.76 -10.63
CA SER A 229 -0.04 -5.92 -11.08
C SER A 229 -1.42 -5.54 -11.62
N PHE A 230 -1.64 -4.26 -11.93
CA PHE A 230 -2.86 -3.79 -12.58
C PHE A 230 -2.79 -3.99 -14.10
N THR A 231 -3.95 -4.07 -14.73
CA THR A 231 -4.06 -4.07 -16.20
C THR A 231 -3.56 -2.72 -16.74
N PRO A 232 -2.75 -2.71 -17.81
CA PRO A 232 -2.30 -1.46 -18.42
C PRO A 232 -3.46 -0.52 -18.73
N PRO A 233 -3.29 0.81 -18.56
CA PRO A 233 -4.35 1.77 -18.80
C PRO A 233 -4.78 1.78 -20.26
N ASP A 234 -6.12 1.78 -20.51
CA ASP A 234 -6.73 1.82 -21.83
C ASP A 234 -7.69 3.02 -21.94
N ALA A 235 -7.30 4.00 -22.75
CA ALA A 235 -8.11 5.21 -22.97
C ALA A 235 -9.45 4.92 -23.67
N SER A 236 -9.49 3.91 -24.54
CA SER A 236 -10.69 3.58 -25.32
C SER A 236 -11.85 3.07 -24.45
N GLN A 237 -11.53 2.41 -23.36
CA GLN A 237 -12.49 1.85 -22.41
C GLN A 237 -12.83 2.80 -21.23
N SER A 238 -12.10 3.92 -21.12
CA SER A 238 -12.12 4.80 -19.95
C SER A 238 -13.50 5.43 -19.68
N VAL A 239 -14.19 5.90 -20.72
CA VAL A 239 -15.51 6.54 -20.58
C VAL A 239 -16.55 5.54 -20.07
N LEU A 240 -16.58 4.34 -20.65
CA LEU A 240 -17.51 3.28 -20.25
C LEU A 240 -17.25 2.85 -18.80
N ALA A 241 -16.00 2.53 -18.49
CA ALA A 241 -15.60 2.10 -17.14
C ALA A 241 -15.89 3.18 -16.10
N GLY A 242 -15.58 4.45 -16.40
CA GLY A 242 -15.84 5.59 -15.53
C GLY A 242 -17.33 5.85 -15.29
N SER A 243 -18.19 5.66 -16.31
CA SER A 243 -19.64 5.81 -16.15
C SER A 243 -20.24 4.76 -15.22
N HIS A 244 -19.81 3.49 -15.34
CA HIS A 244 -20.25 2.41 -14.44
C HIS A 244 -19.68 2.60 -13.02
N TRP A 245 -18.43 3.06 -12.89
CA TRP A 245 -17.91 3.44 -11.59
C TRP A 245 -18.75 4.52 -10.93
N LYS A 246 -19.07 5.59 -11.65
CA LYS A 246 -19.91 6.69 -11.17
C LYS A 246 -21.28 6.18 -10.72
N GLU A 247 -21.92 5.33 -11.52
CA GLU A 247 -23.21 4.71 -11.19
C GLU A 247 -23.12 3.96 -9.86
N HIS A 248 -22.12 3.08 -9.74
CA HIS A 248 -21.93 2.29 -8.52
C HIS A 248 -21.57 3.17 -7.32
N ALA A 249 -20.67 4.12 -7.48
CA ALA A 249 -20.24 5.01 -6.40
C ALA A 249 -21.39 5.89 -5.89
N ILE A 250 -22.27 6.36 -6.77
CA ILE A 250 -23.49 7.10 -6.36
C ILE A 250 -24.45 6.19 -5.60
N ASN A 251 -24.68 4.97 -6.06
CA ASN A 251 -25.56 4.02 -5.38
C ASN A 251 -25.01 3.65 -3.99
N LEU A 252 -23.69 3.47 -3.87
CA LEU A 252 -23.05 3.09 -2.60
C LEU A 252 -22.92 4.27 -1.63
N MET A 253 -22.52 5.45 -2.12
CA MET A 253 -22.12 6.59 -1.28
C MET A 253 -23.20 7.69 -1.21
N GLY A 254 -24.13 7.72 -2.16
CA GLY A 254 -25.00 8.87 -2.40
C GLY A 254 -24.36 9.93 -3.31
N LYS A 255 -25.18 10.87 -3.77
CA LYS A 255 -24.77 11.92 -4.72
C LYS A 255 -23.74 12.89 -4.12
N ASP A 256 -23.72 13.06 -2.81
CA ASP A 256 -22.86 14.04 -2.14
C ASP A 256 -21.44 13.54 -1.89
N TYR A 257 -21.23 12.22 -1.85
CA TYR A 257 -19.96 11.63 -1.37
C TYR A 257 -19.21 10.80 -2.40
N TRP A 258 -19.81 10.46 -3.56
CA TRP A 258 -19.17 9.62 -4.56
C TRP A 258 -17.89 10.25 -5.16
N ILE A 259 -17.85 11.58 -5.30
CA ILE A 259 -16.67 12.31 -5.78
C ILE A 259 -15.51 12.13 -4.81
N THR A 260 -15.76 12.28 -3.50
CA THR A 260 -14.73 12.14 -2.48
C THR A 260 -14.13 10.72 -2.46
N LEU A 261 -14.96 9.69 -2.66
CA LEU A 261 -14.44 8.31 -2.78
C LEU A 261 -13.63 8.13 -4.07
N THR A 262 -14.07 8.75 -5.16
CA THR A 262 -13.34 8.73 -6.44
C THR A 262 -11.99 9.44 -6.31
N ASP A 263 -11.96 10.62 -5.70
CA ASP A 263 -10.72 11.38 -5.40
C ASP A 263 -9.77 10.54 -4.55
N TRP A 264 -10.30 9.85 -3.53
CA TRP A 264 -9.52 9.02 -2.62
C TRP A 264 -8.86 7.82 -3.32
N LEU A 265 -9.56 7.16 -4.24
CA LEU A 265 -9.00 6.06 -5.05
C LEU A 265 -8.07 6.60 -6.13
N ALA A 266 -8.44 7.68 -6.81
CA ALA A 266 -7.64 8.32 -7.85
C ALA A 266 -6.29 8.82 -7.29
N TYR A 267 -6.28 9.39 -6.10
CA TYR A 267 -5.05 9.82 -5.45
C TYR A 267 -4.06 8.65 -5.29
N GLN A 268 -4.52 7.49 -4.89
CA GLN A 268 -3.68 6.30 -4.75
C GLN A 268 -3.19 5.76 -6.10
N ALA A 269 -3.99 5.89 -7.16
CA ALA A 269 -3.58 5.49 -8.51
C ALA A 269 -2.53 6.43 -9.11
N GLN A 270 -2.68 7.75 -8.88
CA GLN A 270 -1.80 8.80 -9.42
C GLN A 270 -0.52 8.98 -8.60
N PHE A 271 -0.61 8.83 -7.28
CA PHE A 271 0.48 9.08 -6.34
C PHE A 271 0.79 7.82 -5.52
N SER A 272 1.18 6.75 -6.22
CA SER A 272 1.54 5.47 -5.58
C SER A 272 2.57 5.67 -4.47
N GLY A 273 2.33 5.09 -3.30
CA GLY A 273 3.19 5.24 -2.12
C GLY A 273 2.94 6.50 -1.28
N LYS A 274 2.06 7.40 -1.72
CA LYS A 274 1.66 8.55 -0.90
C LYS A 274 0.53 8.17 0.05
N LYS A 275 0.68 8.64 1.29
CA LYS A 275 -0.25 8.37 2.39
C LYS A 275 -1.44 9.32 2.35
N ILE A 276 -2.63 8.81 2.60
CA ILE A 276 -3.81 9.59 2.97
C ILE A 276 -3.99 9.42 4.48
N ARG A 277 -3.97 10.53 5.22
CA ARG A 277 -4.00 10.51 6.70
C ARG A 277 -5.40 10.38 7.29
N TRP A 278 -6.32 9.88 6.49
CA TRP A 278 -7.67 9.53 6.90
C TRP A 278 -8.20 8.34 6.08
N ALA A 279 -9.15 7.63 6.65
CA ALA A 279 -9.70 6.40 6.10
C ALA A 279 -11.23 6.47 6.00
N PRO A 280 -11.83 6.02 4.89
CA PRO A 280 -13.27 5.84 4.78
C PRO A 280 -13.75 4.70 5.69
N ILE A 281 -14.87 4.93 6.38
CA ILE A 281 -15.71 3.91 7.01
C ILE A 281 -17.04 3.91 6.28
N ILE A 282 -17.34 2.83 5.58
CA ILE A 282 -18.57 2.70 4.80
C ILE A 282 -19.46 1.65 5.44
N GLN A 283 -20.60 2.10 5.95
CA GLN A 283 -21.66 1.24 6.45
C GLN A 283 -22.72 1.05 5.36
N SER A 284 -23.10 -0.19 5.08
CA SER A 284 -24.25 -0.55 4.25
C SER A 284 -24.81 -1.89 4.69
N ALA A 285 -26.00 -2.23 4.20
CA ALA A 285 -26.52 -3.59 4.39
C ALA A 285 -25.58 -4.65 3.79
N MET A 286 -25.75 -5.89 4.22
CA MET A 286 -25.11 -7.03 3.59
C MET A 286 -25.55 -7.12 2.11
N GLY A 287 -24.60 -7.33 1.20
CA GLY A 287 -24.89 -7.28 -0.24
C GLY A 287 -25.00 -5.89 -0.85
N GLY A 288 -24.81 -4.80 -0.08
CA GLY A 288 -24.91 -3.40 -0.54
C GLY A 288 -23.76 -2.89 -1.41
N GLY A 289 -22.89 -3.77 -1.97
CA GLY A 289 -21.90 -3.38 -2.99
C GLY A 289 -20.54 -2.90 -2.48
N LYS A 290 -20.28 -2.91 -1.15
CA LYS A 290 -18.94 -2.59 -0.60
C LYS A 290 -17.84 -3.43 -1.23
N GLY A 291 -18.10 -4.74 -1.39
CA GLY A 291 -17.18 -5.68 -2.03
C GLY A 291 -16.83 -5.32 -3.48
N LEU A 292 -17.77 -4.73 -4.21
CA LEU A 292 -17.56 -4.28 -5.59
C LEU A 292 -16.62 -3.05 -5.62
N ALA A 293 -16.77 -2.11 -4.69
CA ALA A 293 -15.84 -0.98 -4.56
C ALA A 293 -14.41 -1.46 -4.26
N ALA A 294 -14.24 -2.46 -3.38
CA ALA A 294 -12.94 -3.07 -3.12
C ALA A 294 -12.39 -3.83 -4.35
N TYR A 295 -13.25 -4.45 -5.14
CA TYR A 295 -12.87 -5.10 -6.39
C TYR A 295 -12.33 -4.08 -7.41
N VAL A 296 -13.03 -2.95 -7.60
CA VAL A 296 -12.55 -1.85 -8.44
C VAL A 296 -11.20 -1.33 -7.95
N ALA A 297 -11.03 -1.12 -6.64
CA ALA A 297 -9.73 -0.73 -6.09
C ALA A 297 -8.63 -1.76 -6.40
N THR A 298 -8.97 -3.06 -6.37
CA THR A 298 -8.03 -4.14 -6.73
C THR A 298 -7.64 -4.09 -8.21
N LEU A 299 -8.60 -3.85 -9.11
CA LEU A 299 -8.31 -3.70 -10.55
C LEU A 299 -7.43 -2.48 -10.83
N VAL A 300 -7.69 -1.36 -10.14
CA VAL A 300 -6.99 -0.08 -10.33
C VAL A 300 -5.57 -0.10 -9.75
N LEU A 301 -5.39 -0.62 -8.54
CA LEU A 301 -4.09 -0.61 -7.84
C LEU A 301 -3.26 -1.87 -8.11
N GLY A 302 -3.88 -2.92 -8.61
CA GLY A 302 -3.30 -4.23 -8.85
C GLY A 302 -3.47 -5.18 -7.66
N ASN A 303 -3.76 -6.45 -7.99
CA ASN A 303 -4.05 -7.49 -7.01
C ASN A 303 -2.93 -7.69 -5.96
N SER A 304 -1.67 -7.49 -6.36
CA SER A 304 -0.51 -7.61 -5.45
C SER A 304 -0.42 -6.48 -4.42
N ASN A 305 -1.16 -5.39 -4.60
CA ASN A 305 -1.04 -4.16 -3.82
C ASN A 305 -2.27 -3.87 -2.95
N VAL A 306 -3.29 -4.71 -3.04
CA VAL A 306 -4.51 -4.60 -2.23
C VAL A 306 -4.68 -5.89 -1.43
N GLN A 307 -4.88 -5.75 -0.13
CA GLN A 307 -5.24 -6.89 0.72
C GLN A 307 -6.63 -6.70 1.33
N ARG A 308 -7.26 -7.83 1.67
CA ARG A 308 -8.48 -7.87 2.46
C ARG A 308 -8.19 -8.51 3.80
N LEU A 309 -8.63 -7.88 4.86
CA LEU A 309 -8.43 -8.31 6.24
C LEU A 309 -9.78 -8.43 6.94
N ALA A 310 -10.02 -9.57 7.57
CA ALA A 310 -11.10 -9.66 8.54
C ALA A 310 -10.77 -8.78 9.77
N ALA A 311 -11.73 -8.08 10.30
CA ALA A 311 -11.55 -7.26 11.50
C ALA A 311 -11.04 -8.06 12.71
N GLU A 312 -11.46 -9.31 12.83
CA GLU A 312 -10.97 -10.24 13.84
C GLU A 312 -9.46 -10.50 13.74
N HIS A 313 -8.93 -10.60 12.51
CA HIS A 313 -7.48 -10.75 12.30
C HIS A 313 -6.72 -9.52 12.79
N VAL A 314 -7.24 -8.32 12.50
CA VAL A 314 -6.64 -7.06 12.99
C VAL A 314 -6.63 -7.02 14.52
N LEU A 315 -7.73 -7.44 15.17
CA LEU A 315 -7.87 -7.42 16.62
C LEU A 315 -6.96 -8.41 17.33
N ASN A 316 -6.95 -9.65 16.88
CA ASN A 316 -6.37 -10.77 17.62
C ASN A 316 -4.92 -11.05 17.25
N SER A 317 -4.43 -10.47 16.15
CA SER A 317 -3.03 -10.66 15.75
C SER A 317 -2.07 -10.00 16.73
N THR A 318 -1.14 -10.78 17.28
CA THR A 318 0.00 -10.32 18.06
C THR A 318 1.14 -9.79 17.18
N HIS A 319 1.10 -10.12 15.89
CA HIS A 319 2.05 -9.69 14.86
C HIS A 319 1.35 -8.75 13.89
N ASN A 320 1.99 -7.67 13.53
CA ASN A 320 1.41 -6.64 12.67
C ASN A 320 2.08 -6.55 11.29
N GLY A 321 2.69 -7.64 10.81
CA GLY A 321 3.26 -7.70 9.46
C GLY A 321 2.26 -7.39 8.34
N TRP A 322 0.96 -7.56 8.60
CA TRP A 322 -0.14 -7.18 7.72
C TRP A 322 -0.26 -5.66 7.51
N ALA A 323 0.32 -4.83 8.37
CA ALA A 323 0.25 -3.37 8.26
C ALA A 323 1.14 -2.79 7.14
N VAL A 324 2.02 -3.60 6.54
CA VAL A 324 2.96 -3.18 5.50
C VAL A 324 2.90 -4.11 4.28
N GLY A 325 3.47 -3.65 3.17
CA GLY A 325 3.58 -4.44 1.95
C GLY A 325 2.38 -4.33 1.01
N TYR A 326 1.46 -3.40 1.28
CA TYR A 326 0.30 -3.12 0.46
C TYR A 326 0.06 -1.62 0.32
N GLN A 327 -0.55 -1.22 -0.77
CA GLN A 327 -0.96 0.16 -1.00
C GLN A 327 -2.32 0.45 -0.37
N LEU A 328 -3.18 -0.57 -0.34
CA LEU A 328 -4.51 -0.50 0.25
C LEU A 328 -4.81 -1.74 1.09
N SER A 329 -5.29 -1.53 2.31
CA SER A 329 -5.88 -2.55 3.15
C SER A 329 -7.38 -2.31 3.30
N VAL A 330 -8.17 -3.26 2.85
CA VAL A 330 -9.62 -3.30 3.02
C VAL A 330 -9.91 -4.11 4.28
N ILE A 331 -10.48 -3.50 5.30
CA ILE A 331 -10.91 -4.19 6.52
C ILE A 331 -12.40 -4.47 6.39
N ASP A 332 -12.72 -5.75 6.23
CA ASP A 332 -14.09 -6.22 6.07
C ASP A 332 -14.69 -6.68 7.41
N GLU A 333 -16.02 -6.59 7.49
CA GLU A 333 -16.80 -7.11 8.62
C GLU A 333 -16.36 -6.57 9.98
N ALA A 334 -16.12 -5.25 10.04
CA ALA A 334 -15.80 -4.59 11.29
C ALA A 334 -17.00 -4.64 12.24
N TYR A 335 -17.26 -5.83 12.78
CA TYR A 335 -18.28 -6.08 13.81
C TYR A 335 -17.61 -6.65 15.05
N ASN A 336 -17.67 -5.91 16.14
CA ASN A 336 -17.13 -6.33 17.43
C ASN A 336 -18.28 -6.68 18.38
N VAL A 337 -18.40 -7.96 18.69
CA VAL A 337 -19.31 -8.47 19.73
C VAL A 337 -18.64 -8.27 21.09
N GLY A 338 -19.33 -7.62 22.03
CA GLY A 338 -18.88 -7.52 23.42
C GLY A 338 -18.19 -6.20 23.80
N THR A 339 -17.30 -6.25 24.78
CA THR A 339 -16.69 -5.07 25.44
C THR A 339 -15.61 -4.36 24.61
N ASN A 340 -15.15 -4.94 23.50
CA ASN A 340 -14.00 -4.41 22.74
C ASN A 340 -14.39 -3.69 21.43
N ARG A 341 -15.45 -2.85 21.48
CA ARG A 341 -15.96 -2.10 20.31
C ARG A 341 -14.96 -1.09 19.72
N HIS A 342 -13.99 -0.63 20.51
CA HIS A 342 -12.96 0.32 20.09
C HIS A 342 -11.75 -0.35 19.41
N GLY A 343 -11.60 -1.66 19.55
CA GLY A 343 -10.34 -2.35 19.26
C GLY A 343 -9.82 -2.21 17.83
N VAL A 344 -10.68 -2.31 16.79
CA VAL A 344 -10.22 -2.15 15.38
C VAL A 344 -9.83 -0.70 15.11
N ALA A 345 -10.71 0.24 15.47
CA ALA A 345 -10.46 1.65 15.24
C ALA A 345 -9.17 2.11 15.94
N ASP A 346 -8.96 1.72 17.21
CA ASP A 346 -7.78 2.11 17.98
C ASP A 346 -6.50 1.49 17.44
N LYS A 347 -6.52 0.23 17.00
CA LYS A 347 -5.34 -0.41 16.37
C LYS A 347 -4.98 0.20 15.03
N VAL A 348 -5.96 0.69 14.27
CA VAL A 348 -5.73 1.25 12.93
C VAL A 348 -5.39 2.75 12.98
N LYS A 349 -5.79 3.48 14.02
CA LYS A 349 -5.51 4.93 14.19
C LYS A 349 -4.06 5.32 13.93
N PRO A 350 -3.04 4.73 14.59
CA PRO A 350 -1.64 5.07 14.32
C PRO A 350 -1.25 4.70 12.89
N LEU A 351 -1.76 3.59 12.36
CA LEU A 351 -1.48 3.14 11.00
C LEU A 351 -2.04 4.08 9.92
N ILE A 352 -3.09 4.84 10.23
CA ILE A 352 -3.65 5.87 9.33
C ILE A 352 -2.77 7.12 9.33
N SER A 353 -2.25 7.55 10.49
CA SER A 353 -1.61 8.87 10.64
C SER A 353 -0.09 8.86 10.56
N ASP A 354 0.57 7.77 10.94
CA ASP A 354 2.01 7.75 11.15
C ASP A 354 2.76 7.44 9.84
N ASP A 355 3.93 8.06 9.65
CA ASP A 355 4.78 7.86 8.48
C ASP A 355 5.57 6.56 8.53
N PHE A 356 5.77 6.04 9.74
CA PHE A 356 6.50 4.81 9.98
C PHE A 356 5.71 3.89 10.88
N VAL A 357 5.89 2.61 10.70
CA VAL A 357 5.29 1.58 11.54
C VAL A 357 6.36 0.63 12.05
N SER A 358 6.30 0.34 13.35
CA SER A 358 7.10 -0.72 13.96
C SER A 358 6.45 -2.07 13.62
N VAL A 359 7.14 -2.87 12.81
CA VAL A 359 6.64 -4.15 12.29
C VAL A 359 7.23 -5.30 13.09
N ARG A 360 6.34 -6.12 13.63
CA ARG A 360 6.68 -7.35 14.33
C ARG A 360 6.17 -8.55 13.52
N GLN A 361 7.10 -9.38 13.05
CA GLN A 361 6.80 -10.62 12.35
C GLN A 361 7.29 -11.82 13.17
N LEU A 362 6.71 -12.98 12.87
CA LEU A 362 7.12 -14.22 13.54
C LEU A 362 8.55 -14.57 13.15
N TYR A 363 9.39 -14.84 14.13
CA TYR A 363 10.81 -15.22 13.98
C TYR A 363 11.69 -14.15 13.28
N GLU A 364 11.25 -12.91 13.20
CA GLU A 364 12.04 -11.80 12.67
C GLU A 364 12.24 -10.71 13.73
N PRO A 365 13.37 -9.98 13.70
CA PRO A 365 13.54 -8.80 14.53
C PRO A 365 12.45 -7.76 14.25
N VAL A 366 12.12 -6.96 15.27
CA VAL A 366 11.24 -5.81 15.08
C VAL A 366 11.94 -4.80 14.19
N VAL A 367 11.30 -4.38 13.10
CA VAL A 367 11.84 -3.39 12.17
C VAL A 367 10.91 -2.21 12.02
N THR A 368 11.48 -1.03 11.81
CA THR A 368 10.70 0.17 11.45
C THR A 368 10.63 0.26 9.93
N ALA A 369 9.42 0.25 9.39
CA ALA A 369 9.17 0.33 7.95
C ALA A 369 8.37 1.58 7.59
N PRO A 370 8.53 2.15 6.37
CA PRO A 370 7.67 3.19 5.85
C PRO A 370 6.22 2.70 5.78
N ASN A 371 5.30 3.56 6.18
CA ASN A 371 3.87 3.28 6.18
C ASN A 371 3.20 3.82 4.91
N ASN A 372 3.24 3.03 3.85
CA ASN A 372 2.65 3.37 2.54
C ASN A 372 1.21 2.85 2.38
N THR A 373 0.65 2.21 3.41
CA THR A 373 -0.66 1.54 3.33
C THR A 373 -1.79 2.50 3.68
N ASN A 374 -2.76 2.65 2.80
CA ASN A 374 -4.03 3.32 3.06
C ASN A 374 -5.08 2.30 3.53
N TYR A 375 -6.10 2.75 4.24
CA TYR A 375 -7.11 1.88 4.86
C TYR A 375 -8.51 2.29 4.46
N ILE A 376 -9.37 1.33 4.17
CA ILE A 376 -10.82 1.48 4.04
C ILE A 376 -11.50 0.41 4.90
N ILE A 377 -12.53 0.79 5.63
CA ILE A 377 -13.21 -0.07 6.59
C ILE A 377 -14.66 -0.25 6.15
N PHE A 378 -15.08 -1.49 6.04
CA PHE A 378 -16.45 -1.85 5.72
C PHE A 378 -17.15 -2.47 6.92
N THR A 379 -18.39 -2.08 7.13
CA THR A 379 -19.24 -2.65 8.17
C THR A 379 -20.68 -2.81 7.70
N ASN A 380 -21.37 -3.81 8.23
CA ASN A 380 -22.80 -4.01 8.04
C ASN A 380 -23.61 -3.37 9.19
N HIS A 381 -22.94 -3.00 10.28
CA HIS A 381 -23.57 -2.52 11.50
C HIS A 381 -23.08 -1.10 11.82
N PHE A 382 -24.00 -0.20 12.06
CA PHE A 382 -23.67 1.20 12.37
C PHE A 382 -22.98 1.35 13.74
N ASP A 383 -23.24 0.42 14.67
CA ASP A 383 -22.72 0.42 16.04
C ASP A 383 -21.45 -0.41 16.24
N SER A 384 -20.89 -0.93 15.14
CA SER A 384 -19.76 -1.89 15.20
C SER A 384 -18.40 -1.26 15.48
N LEU A 385 -18.24 0.03 15.22
CA LEU A 385 -16.98 0.74 15.37
C LEU A 385 -17.18 1.95 16.27
N ALA A 386 -16.64 1.90 17.47
CA ALA A 386 -16.62 3.07 18.33
C ALA A 386 -15.54 4.06 17.87
N VAL A 387 -16.00 5.21 17.41
CA VAL A 387 -15.16 6.35 17.05
C VAL A 387 -15.57 7.57 17.85
N HIS A 388 -14.62 8.44 18.17
CA HIS A 388 -14.95 9.71 18.82
C HIS A 388 -15.55 10.67 17.78
N GLY A 389 -16.54 11.47 18.19
CA GLY A 389 -17.27 12.37 17.29
C GLY A 389 -16.42 13.43 16.61
N GLU A 390 -15.22 13.70 17.12
CA GLU A 390 -14.27 14.64 16.58
C GLU A 390 -13.02 13.99 15.93
N ASP A 391 -13.03 12.66 15.78
CA ASP A 391 -11.86 11.98 15.22
C ASP A 391 -11.62 12.42 13.78
N ARG A 392 -10.49 13.08 13.56
CA ARG A 392 -10.10 13.66 12.26
C ARG A 392 -9.65 12.63 11.24
N ARG A 393 -9.52 11.35 11.64
CA ARG A 393 -8.97 10.28 10.82
C ARG A 393 -10.02 9.49 10.07
N TYR A 394 -11.29 9.58 10.44
CA TYR A 394 -12.34 8.76 9.85
C TYR A 394 -13.35 9.58 9.08
N TRP A 395 -13.54 9.21 7.83
CA TRP A 395 -14.63 9.68 6.98
C TRP A 395 -15.76 8.65 7.01
N VAL A 396 -16.79 8.93 7.79
CA VAL A 396 -17.88 7.97 8.06
C VAL A 396 -19.02 8.21 7.11
N ILE A 397 -19.46 7.17 6.40
CA ILE A 397 -20.58 7.18 5.47
C ILE A 397 -21.58 6.08 5.83
N ASN A 398 -22.84 6.48 5.90
CA ASN A 398 -23.98 5.56 5.93
C ASN A 398 -24.56 5.50 4.52
N SER A 399 -24.41 4.34 3.88
CA SER A 399 -24.85 4.11 2.51
C SER A 399 -26.37 4.23 2.36
N PRO A 400 -26.87 4.74 1.23
CA PRO A 400 -28.29 4.62 0.85
C PRO A 400 -28.77 3.16 0.78
N LEU A 401 -27.86 2.20 0.53
CA LEU A 401 -28.13 0.75 0.47
C LEU A 401 -28.14 0.15 1.88
N LYS A 402 -29.12 0.52 2.68
CA LYS A 402 -29.20 0.19 4.12
C LYS A 402 -30.01 -1.05 4.43
N ASP A 403 -30.77 -1.60 3.47
CA ASP A 403 -31.64 -2.76 3.62
C ASP A 403 -31.85 -3.51 2.31
N ALA A 404 -32.45 -4.69 2.37
CA ALA A 404 -32.72 -5.51 1.21
C ALA A 404 -33.63 -4.81 0.18
N ALA A 405 -34.57 -3.97 0.64
CA ALA A 405 -35.49 -3.26 -0.25
C ALA A 405 -34.77 -2.20 -1.08
N SER A 406 -33.82 -1.48 -0.50
CA SER A 406 -32.98 -0.50 -1.20
C SER A 406 -32.05 -1.18 -2.21
N ILE A 407 -31.50 -2.34 -1.88
CA ILE A 407 -30.67 -3.15 -2.77
C ILE A 407 -31.50 -3.69 -3.95
N ALA A 408 -32.69 -4.20 -3.70
CA ALA A 408 -33.57 -4.74 -4.74
C ALA A 408 -33.94 -3.71 -5.81
N LYS A 409 -33.96 -2.42 -5.50
CA LYS A 409 -34.21 -1.33 -6.47
C LYS A 409 -33.12 -1.19 -7.53
N LEU A 410 -31.92 -1.76 -7.31
CA LEU A 410 -30.84 -1.74 -8.28
C LEU A 410 -31.09 -2.71 -9.46
N GLY A 411 -31.98 -3.69 -9.29
CA GLY A 411 -32.22 -4.77 -10.24
C GLY A 411 -31.44 -6.03 -9.91
N ALA A 412 -31.99 -7.19 -10.29
CA ALA A 412 -31.45 -8.48 -9.92
C ALA A 412 -30.06 -8.77 -10.52
N ASP A 413 -29.80 -8.27 -11.72
CA ASP A 413 -28.56 -8.47 -12.47
C ASP A 413 -27.49 -7.38 -12.22
N TYR A 414 -27.80 -6.38 -11.37
CA TYR A 414 -26.95 -5.21 -11.19
C TYR A 414 -25.50 -5.56 -10.85
N PHE A 415 -25.30 -6.37 -9.83
CA PHE A 415 -23.95 -6.71 -9.38
C PHE A 415 -23.21 -7.58 -10.38
N GLU A 416 -23.87 -8.56 -10.97
CA GLU A 416 -23.28 -9.43 -12.00
C GLU A 416 -22.82 -8.60 -13.20
N ARG A 417 -23.69 -7.71 -13.70
CA ARG A 417 -23.36 -6.77 -14.78
C ARG A 417 -22.19 -5.89 -14.41
N MET A 418 -22.16 -5.33 -13.20
CA MET A 418 -21.06 -4.47 -12.78
C MET A 418 -19.72 -5.22 -12.65
N TYR A 419 -19.71 -6.40 -12.03
CA TYR A 419 -18.49 -7.21 -11.93
C TYR A 419 -17.94 -7.59 -13.31
N SER A 420 -18.79 -8.07 -14.22
CA SER A 420 -18.39 -8.45 -15.57
C SER A 420 -17.89 -7.23 -16.37
N THR A 421 -18.58 -6.07 -16.27
CA THR A 421 -18.16 -4.87 -16.95
C THR A 421 -16.80 -4.35 -16.44
N PHE A 422 -16.59 -4.33 -15.14
CA PHE A 422 -15.32 -3.89 -14.58
C PHE A 422 -14.17 -4.86 -14.90
N ALA A 423 -14.43 -6.18 -14.89
CA ALA A 423 -13.44 -7.16 -15.30
C ALA A 423 -13.02 -6.97 -16.77
N ALA A 424 -14.00 -6.80 -17.66
CA ALA A 424 -13.75 -6.59 -19.09
C ALA A 424 -13.06 -5.26 -19.41
N ASN A 425 -13.25 -4.24 -18.57
CA ASN A 425 -12.74 -2.88 -18.78
C ASN A 425 -11.74 -2.45 -17.69
N ALA A 426 -10.94 -3.38 -17.17
CA ALA A 426 -9.98 -3.08 -16.10
C ALA A 426 -8.94 -2.03 -16.51
N GLY A 427 -8.45 -2.04 -17.76
CA GLY A 427 -7.57 -1.01 -18.32
C GLY A 427 -8.26 0.35 -18.41
N GLY A 428 -9.54 0.37 -18.75
CA GLY A 428 -10.37 1.58 -18.76
C GLY A 428 -10.53 2.18 -17.37
N LEU A 429 -10.78 1.36 -16.35
CA LEU A 429 -10.82 1.81 -14.95
C LEU A 429 -9.46 2.42 -14.55
N ARG A 430 -8.36 1.73 -14.85
CA ARG A 430 -7.02 2.25 -14.53
C ARG A 430 -6.79 3.61 -15.18
N HIS A 431 -7.08 3.74 -16.48
CA HIS A 431 -6.97 5.00 -17.21
C HIS A 431 -7.88 6.08 -16.62
N PHE A 432 -9.13 5.76 -16.28
CA PHE A 432 -10.07 6.70 -15.68
C PHE A 432 -9.51 7.29 -14.37
N PHE A 433 -9.03 6.46 -13.44
CA PHE A 433 -8.51 6.94 -12.16
C PHE A 433 -7.16 7.66 -12.29
N GLU A 434 -6.29 7.27 -13.20
CA GLU A 434 -5.02 7.97 -13.49
C GLU A 434 -5.24 9.38 -14.05
N ASN A 435 -6.31 9.56 -14.82
CA ASN A 435 -6.64 10.85 -15.46
C ASN A 435 -7.77 11.60 -14.75
N TRP A 436 -8.27 11.08 -13.64
CA TRP A 436 -9.29 11.77 -12.84
C TRP A 436 -8.75 13.08 -12.29
N LYS A 437 -9.49 14.18 -12.51
CA LYS A 437 -9.11 15.47 -11.93
C LYS A 437 -9.53 15.52 -10.45
N ILE A 438 -8.58 15.27 -9.55
CA ILE A 438 -8.82 15.31 -8.12
C ILE A 438 -9.29 16.70 -7.70
N SER A 439 -10.33 16.74 -6.87
CA SER A 439 -10.94 17.99 -6.40
C SER A 439 -9.96 18.83 -5.57
N PRO A 440 -9.92 20.15 -5.73
CA PRO A 440 -9.06 21.02 -4.90
C PRO A 440 -9.37 20.95 -3.39
N SER A 441 -10.58 20.53 -3.03
CA SER A 441 -11.03 20.30 -1.66
C SER A 441 -10.50 19.01 -1.04
N PHE A 442 -10.03 18.06 -1.85
CA PHE A 442 -9.43 16.82 -1.36
C PHE A 442 -8.08 17.12 -0.69
N LYS A 443 -7.97 16.80 0.60
CA LYS A 443 -6.75 17.04 1.40
C LYS A 443 -6.24 15.72 1.97
N PRO A 444 -5.30 15.04 1.30
CA PRO A 444 -4.82 13.73 1.74
C PRO A 444 -4.14 13.76 3.11
N GLU A 445 -3.44 14.85 3.45
CA GLU A 445 -2.74 15.03 4.73
C GLU A 445 -3.58 15.75 5.78
N GLY A 446 -4.78 16.22 5.40
CA GLY A 446 -5.67 16.99 6.25
C GLY A 446 -6.56 16.14 7.16
N ARG A 447 -7.58 16.80 7.69
CA ARG A 447 -8.69 16.15 8.38
C ARG A 447 -9.59 15.42 7.37
N ALA A 448 -10.14 14.27 7.76
CA ALA A 448 -11.21 13.60 7.03
C ALA A 448 -12.41 14.55 6.80
N PRO A 449 -13.10 14.47 5.67
CA PRO A 449 -14.32 15.23 5.44
C PRO A 449 -15.35 14.99 6.54
N ILE A 450 -15.95 16.07 7.04
CA ILE A 450 -16.96 15.97 8.12
C ILE A 450 -18.27 15.52 7.50
N THR A 451 -18.91 14.53 8.13
CA THR A 451 -20.24 14.06 7.75
C THR A 451 -21.15 14.01 8.99
N PRO A 452 -22.47 14.17 8.82
CA PRO A 452 -23.42 13.99 9.92
C PRO A 452 -23.34 12.59 10.56
N PHE A 453 -22.86 11.61 9.82
CA PHE A 453 -22.78 10.21 10.26
C PHE A 453 -21.71 9.97 11.32
N LEU A 454 -20.62 10.75 11.33
CA LEU A 454 -19.58 10.64 12.36
C LEU A 454 -20.13 10.93 13.75
N GLY A 455 -20.87 12.03 13.91
CA GLY A 455 -21.50 12.39 15.18
C GLY A 455 -22.59 11.38 15.62
N ALA A 456 -23.38 10.87 14.67
CA ALA A 456 -24.38 9.84 14.94
C ALA A 456 -23.72 8.53 15.40
N LEU A 457 -22.66 8.11 14.72
CA LEU A 457 -21.89 6.92 15.07
C LEU A 457 -21.28 7.05 16.49
N ALA A 458 -20.67 8.18 16.80
CA ALA A 458 -20.07 8.44 18.11
C ALA A 458 -21.10 8.38 19.24
N LYS A 459 -22.29 8.96 19.03
CA LYS A 459 -23.41 8.89 20.01
C LYS A 459 -23.87 7.45 20.22
N GLN A 460 -24.03 6.68 19.16
CA GLN A 460 -24.54 5.31 19.23
C GLN A 460 -23.52 4.33 19.85
N THR A 461 -22.23 4.56 19.61
CA THR A 461 -21.16 3.68 20.10
C THR A 461 -20.58 4.09 21.44
N ALA A 462 -21.00 5.25 21.98
CA ALA A 462 -20.59 5.70 23.30
C ALA A 462 -20.88 4.63 24.38
N SER A 463 -19.94 4.44 25.30
CA SER A 463 -20.12 3.52 26.42
C SER A 463 -21.33 3.91 27.25
N PRO A 464 -21.98 2.96 27.95
CA PRO A 464 -23.08 3.30 28.87
C PRO A 464 -22.69 4.41 29.85
N LEU A 465 -21.48 4.38 30.39
CA LEU A 465 -20.94 5.42 31.25
C LEU A 465 -20.79 6.77 30.53
N SER A 466 -20.25 6.79 29.33
CA SER A 466 -20.08 8.02 28.53
C SER A 466 -21.43 8.65 28.17
N ARG A 467 -22.45 7.83 27.90
CA ARG A 467 -23.82 8.31 27.66
C ARG A 467 -24.43 8.93 28.92
N ALA A 468 -24.32 8.22 30.04
CA ALA A 468 -24.82 8.73 31.30
C ALA A 468 -24.12 10.04 31.74
N VAL A 469 -22.82 10.16 31.53
CA VAL A 469 -22.08 11.43 31.72
C VAL A 469 -22.61 12.53 30.80
N ALA A 470 -22.86 12.22 29.51
CA ALA A 470 -23.41 13.20 28.59
C ALA A 470 -24.82 13.68 29.01
N GLU A 471 -25.70 12.75 29.40
CA GLU A 471 -27.03 13.06 29.92
C GLU A 471 -26.94 13.92 31.18
N ALA A 472 -26.09 13.56 32.16
CA ALA A 472 -25.89 14.35 33.35
C ALA A 472 -25.39 15.78 33.06
N LEU A 473 -24.53 15.96 32.06
CA LEU A 473 -24.07 17.28 31.64
C LEU A 473 -25.13 18.09 30.88
N GLU A 474 -26.10 17.41 30.22
CA GLU A 474 -27.24 18.06 29.58
C GLU A 474 -28.33 18.44 30.61
N ASP A 475 -28.60 17.56 31.56
CA ASP A 475 -29.64 17.74 32.58
C ASP A 475 -29.21 18.67 33.71
N GLU A 476 -27.91 18.88 33.91
CA GLU A 476 -27.30 19.77 34.90
C GLU A 476 -27.88 19.56 36.33
N PRO A 477 -27.85 18.33 36.88
CA PRO A 477 -28.61 17.92 38.04
C PRO A 477 -28.14 18.54 39.37
N THR A 478 -26.93 19.11 39.41
CA THR A 478 -26.33 19.72 40.59
C THR A 478 -25.65 21.04 40.25
N PRO A 479 -25.33 21.91 41.24
CA PRO A 479 -24.63 23.16 41.00
C PRO A 479 -23.28 23.02 40.28
N LEU A 480 -22.57 21.92 40.57
CA LEU A 480 -21.25 21.65 40.02
C LEU A 480 -21.24 20.46 39.03
N VAL A 481 -22.35 20.13 38.41
CA VAL A 481 -22.44 19.25 37.23
C VAL A 481 -23.09 20.03 36.11
N ARG A 482 -22.27 20.74 35.33
CA ARG A 482 -22.70 21.67 34.27
C ARG A 482 -21.85 21.42 33.01
N ARG A 483 -22.32 21.98 31.89
CA ARG A 483 -21.61 21.86 30.60
C ARG A 483 -20.23 22.49 30.57
N ASP A 484 -19.97 23.40 31.48
CA ASP A 484 -18.74 24.20 31.54
C ASP A 484 -17.89 23.93 32.77
N LEU A 485 -18.47 23.34 33.83
CA LEU A 485 -17.79 23.09 35.09
C LEU A 485 -18.34 21.82 35.74
N VAL A 486 -17.47 20.92 36.16
CA VAL A 486 -17.85 19.63 36.74
C VAL A 486 -17.06 19.34 38.02
N SER A 487 -17.76 19.02 39.11
CA SER A 487 -17.18 18.30 40.25
C SER A 487 -17.26 16.79 40.00
N LEU A 488 -16.13 16.11 39.99
CA LEU A 488 -16.08 14.67 39.77
C LEU A 488 -16.88 13.90 40.85
N THR A 489 -16.88 14.40 42.09
CA THR A 489 -17.62 13.82 43.21
C THR A 489 -19.11 13.91 42.96
N GLU A 490 -19.62 15.09 42.62
CA GLU A 490 -21.06 15.30 42.36
C GLU A 490 -21.50 14.56 41.08
N LEU A 491 -20.68 14.58 40.04
CA LEU A 491 -20.96 13.81 38.83
C LEU A 491 -21.13 12.32 39.16
N ARG A 492 -20.23 11.75 39.97
CA ARG A 492 -20.32 10.35 40.39
C ARG A 492 -21.61 10.05 41.14
N GLN A 493 -22.08 10.95 42.00
CA GLN A 493 -23.33 10.82 42.72
C GLN A 493 -24.57 10.97 41.84
N ALA A 494 -24.51 11.85 40.85
CA ALA A 494 -25.57 12.08 39.89
C ALA A 494 -25.79 10.93 38.89
N LEU A 495 -24.77 10.10 38.68
CA LEU A 495 -24.85 8.99 37.72
C LEU A 495 -25.69 7.82 38.27
N PRO A 496 -26.55 7.17 37.46
CA PRO A 496 -27.37 6.03 37.83
C PRO A 496 -26.54 4.75 38.03
N SER A 497 -25.76 4.69 39.11
CA SER A 497 -24.78 3.62 39.39
C SER A 497 -25.40 2.21 39.37
N HIS A 498 -26.68 2.06 39.64
CA HIS A 498 -27.41 0.77 39.60
C HIS A 498 -27.66 0.26 38.16
N ARG A 499 -27.49 1.12 37.13
CA ARG A 499 -27.68 0.79 35.71
C ARG A 499 -26.36 0.74 34.94
N LEU A 500 -25.26 1.10 35.59
CA LEU A 500 -23.95 1.18 34.96
C LEU A 500 -23.03 0.05 35.43
N PRO A 501 -22.14 -0.46 34.59
CA PRO A 501 -21.03 -1.29 35.04
C PRO A 501 -20.18 -0.55 36.07
N ALA A 502 -19.49 -1.27 36.94
CA ALA A 502 -18.56 -0.65 37.90
C ALA A 502 -17.56 0.25 37.18
N PHE A 503 -17.40 1.48 37.63
CA PHE A 503 -16.51 2.47 37.01
C PHE A 503 -15.65 3.17 38.07
N SER A 504 -14.49 3.64 37.63
CA SER A 504 -13.50 4.34 38.46
C SER A 504 -13.50 5.85 38.19
N ASP A 505 -12.95 6.62 39.13
CA ASP A 505 -12.70 8.05 38.93
C ASP A 505 -11.76 8.31 37.75
N GLN A 506 -10.81 7.40 37.50
CA GLN A 506 -9.95 7.45 36.33
C GLN A 506 -10.76 7.31 35.03
N GLY A 507 -11.77 6.44 35.01
CA GLY A 507 -12.67 6.28 33.86
C GLY A 507 -13.51 7.55 33.62
N LEU A 508 -14.06 8.16 34.68
CA LEU A 508 -14.79 9.44 34.59
C LEU A 508 -13.87 10.57 34.10
N SER A 509 -12.67 10.67 34.65
CA SER A 509 -11.67 11.66 34.27
C SER A 509 -11.28 11.51 32.80
N GLY A 510 -11.18 10.29 32.30
CA GLY A 510 -10.96 10.01 30.88
C GLY A 510 -12.07 10.56 30.00
N ILE A 511 -13.35 10.29 30.37
CA ILE A 511 -14.51 10.77 29.61
C ILE A 511 -14.61 12.31 29.65
N LEU A 512 -14.32 12.95 30.77
CA LEU A 512 -14.33 14.41 30.88
C LEU A 512 -13.23 15.02 29.97
N ARG A 513 -12.03 14.44 29.96
CA ARG A 513 -10.95 14.85 29.10
C ARG A 513 -11.31 14.73 27.61
N ASP A 514 -11.94 13.62 27.23
CA ASP A 514 -12.44 13.40 25.86
C ASP A 514 -13.53 14.39 25.45
N LYS A 515 -14.26 14.95 26.43
CA LYS A 515 -15.26 16.00 26.22
C LYS A 515 -14.67 17.43 26.29
N GLY A 516 -13.36 17.56 26.36
CA GLY A 516 -12.67 18.86 26.34
C GLY A 516 -12.54 19.53 27.71
N PHE A 517 -12.85 18.83 28.81
CA PHE A 517 -12.64 19.39 30.14
C PHE A 517 -11.17 19.29 30.56
N THR A 518 -10.68 20.36 31.19
CA THR A 518 -9.35 20.44 31.80
C THR A 518 -9.45 20.20 33.29
N ASP A 519 -8.56 19.42 33.86
CA ASP A 519 -8.48 19.13 35.29
C ASP A 519 -7.89 20.32 36.05
N LEU A 520 -8.66 20.87 36.97
CA LEU A 520 -8.25 21.94 37.88
C LEU A 520 -7.70 21.40 39.22
N GLY A 521 -7.64 20.09 39.35
CA GLY A 521 -7.23 19.43 40.59
C GLY A 521 -8.24 19.53 41.71
N ARG A 522 -7.78 19.29 42.95
CA ARG A 522 -8.62 19.34 44.16
C ARG A 522 -8.72 20.76 44.67
N GLN A 523 -9.93 21.27 44.76
CA GLN A 523 -10.25 22.59 45.25
C GLN A 523 -11.16 22.48 46.50
N ILE A 524 -11.14 23.51 47.36
CA ILE A 524 -12.02 23.59 48.53
C ILE A 524 -13.06 24.66 48.24
N LEU A 525 -14.34 24.26 48.24
CA LEU A 525 -15.50 25.15 48.09
C LEU A 525 -16.48 24.87 49.24
N ASN A 526 -16.96 25.90 49.93
CA ASN A 526 -17.85 25.77 51.09
C ASN A 526 -17.35 24.79 52.17
N GLY A 527 -16.02 24.64 52.31
CA GLY A 527 -15.44 23.70 53.29
C GLY A 527 -15.34 22.25 52.81
N GLU A 528 -15.88 21.91 51.65
CA GLU A 528 -15.82 20.58 51.04
C GLU A 528 -14.75 20.50 49.92
N ARG A 529 -14.19 19.29 49.73
CA ARG A 529 -13.18 19.03 48.71
C ARG A 529 -13.82 18.53 47.45
N HIS A 530 -13.62 19.27 46.35
CA HIS A 530 -14.10 18.93 45.03
C HIS A 530 -12.93 18.72 44.07
N SER A 531 -12.93 17.64 43.24
CA SER A 531 -12.06 17.50 42.07
C SER A 531 -12.77 18.16 40.92
N LEU A 532 -12.30 19.35 40.52
CA LEU A 532 -12.98 20.21 39.56
C LEU A 532 -12.41 20.06 38.14
N TRP A 533 -13.28 20.13 37.18
CA TRP A 533 -12.99 20.06 35.74
C TRP A 533 -13.75 21.19 35.04
N THR A 534 -13.11 21.85 34.06
CA THR A 534 -13.71 22.96 33.31
C THR A 534 -13.42 22.91 31.85
N THR A 535 -14.33 23.43 31.02
CA THR A 535 -14.09 23.74 29.59
C THR A 535 -13.79 25.21 29.39
N ARG A 536 -13.77 26.03 30.44
CA ARG A 536 -13.51 27.47 30.37
C ARG A 536 -12.02 27.74 30.26
N ASP A 537 -11.66 28.63 29.36
CA ASP A 537 -10.31 29.15 29.21
C ASP A 537 -10.17 30.49 29.94
N GLU A 538 -10.19 30.40 31.29
CA GLU A 538 -10.12 31.56 32.18
C GLU A 538 -9.23 31.27 33.41
N PRO A 539 -8.72 32.29 34.13
CA PRO A 539 -7.89 32.07 35.30
C PRO A 539 -8.62 31.23 36.36
N LEU A 540 -7.88 30.36 37.06
CA LEU A 540 -8.41 29.46 38.11
C LEU A 540 -9.26 30.21 39.14
N ALA A 541 -8.82 31.38 39.60
CA ALA A 541 -9.55 32.18 40.60
C ALA A 541 -10.95 32.59 40.11
N THR A 542 -11.08 32.93 38.83
CA THR A 542 -12.36 33.30 38.20
C THR A 542 -13.28 32.09 38.11
N THR A 543 -12.76 30.94 37.69
CA THR A 543 -13.51 29.69 37.63
C THR A 543 -14.01 29.25 39.02
N LEU A 544 -13.16 29.38 40.06
CA LEU A 544 -13.54 29.08 41.43
C LEU A 544 -14.60 30.05 41.95
N GLY A 545 -14.53 31.35 41.61
CA GLY A 545 -15.57 32.32 41.90
C GLY A 545 -16.92 31.95 41.28
N HIS A 546 -16.93 31.47 40.04
CA HIS A 546 -18.16 30.98 39.39
C HIS A 546 -18.69 29.71 40.06
N ALA A 547 -17.82 28.77 40.44
CA ALA A 547 -18.21 27.57 41.17
C ALA A 547 -18.83 27.90 42.53
N GLN A 548 -18.19 28.81 43.28
CA GLN A 548 -18.69 29.24 44.60
C GLN A 548 -20.06 29.94 44.49
N ALA A 549 -20.19 30.88 43.55
CA ALA A 549 -21.47 31.57 43.33
C ALA A 549 -22.62 30.62 42.96
N ARG A 550 -22.35 29.51 42.29
CA ARG A 550 -23.35 28.49 42.00
C ARG A 550 -23.75 27.69 43.22
N LEU A 551 -22.81 27.37 44.08
CA LEU A 551 -23.11 26.69 45.37
C LEU A 551 -23.90 27.58 46.31
N ASP A 552 -23.67 28.91 46.31
CA ASP A 552 -24.37 29.86 47.16
C ASP A 552 -25.83 30.12 46.73
N LEU A 553 -26.16 29.78 45.47
CA LEU A 553 -27.50 29.91 44.89
C LEU A 553 -28.40 28.67 45.12
N PHE A 554 -27.82 27.58 45.54
CA PHE A 554 -28.49 26.30 45.81
C PHE A 554 -28.58 26.01 47.28
#